data_035b38d76a30c37fb9e6bf52dc137e0a
#
_entry.id   035b38d76a30c37fb9e6bf52dc137e0a
#
_cell.length_a   1.000
_cell.length_b   1.000
_cell.length_c   1.000
_cell.angle_alpha   90.00
_cell.angle_beta   90.00
_cell.angle_gamma   90.00
#
_symmetry.space_group_name_H-M   'P 1'
#
loop_
_entity.id
_entity.type
_entity.pdbx_description
1 polymer ?
#
loop_
_entity_poly.entity_id
_entity_poly.type
_entity_poly.pdbx_seq_one_letter_code
_entity_poly.pdbx_strand_id
1 'polypeptide(L)'
;VSIITKSFIRRADRDDLDTLIRWMEDEDFQYFLYGDPARSPRTIREQIIGFLSKNTGSPIPASVYFIVDSPEGPLGMISLQNISWRNRSCNLDVYIAPEHRNHLTTGINVFRALEYAFDELNLHRITAIIYSFNKPSWKLLEFLGAQRELTLKDHITRNGVWHDVYVYGLLKEEFQIWRKKNTEHTREITLQKMAESMKNHLEKSL
;
A
#
# COMPACT_ATOMS: atom_id res chain seq x y z
N VAL A 1 20.00 -7.53 14.45
CA VAL A 1 19.36 -7.72 13.14
C VAL A 1 17.95 -7.20 13.27
N SER A 2 17.68 -6.09 12.62
CA SER A 2 16.46 -5.29 12.77
C SER A 2 15.23 -6.06 12.20
N ILE A 3 14.05 -5.85 12.76
CA ILE A 3 12.73 -6.30 12.28
C ILE A 3 12.56 -6.03 10.76
N ILE A 4 13.19 -4.98 10.27
CA ILE A 4 13.17 -4.53 8.87
C ILE A 4 13.59 -5.64 7.88
N THR A 5 14.61 -6.42 8.22
CA THR A 5 15.13 -7.49 7.34
C THR A 5 14.31 -8.78 7.42
N LYS A 6 13.39 -8.88 8.37
CA LYS A 6 12.58 -10.07 8.59
C LYS A 6 11.12 -9.93 8.14
N SER A 7 10.66 -8.70 7.78
CA SER A 7 9.31 -8.52 7.27
C SER A 7 9.19 -9.03 5.83
N PHE A 8 8.03 -9.57 5.49
CA PHE A 8 7.69 -10.07 4.16
C PHE A 8 6.22 -9.84 3.85
N ILE A 9 5.83 -9.99 2.61
CA ILE A 9 4.41 -10.01 2.23
C ILE A 9 3.99 -11.44 1.91
N ARG A 10 2.81 -11.83 2.37
CA ARG A 10 2.13 -13.06 1.98
C ARG A 10 0.69 -12.76 1.59
N ARG A 11 0.08 -13.64 0.82
CA ARG A 11 -1.34 -13.53 0.50
C ARG A 11 -2.16 -13.65 1.78
N ALA A 12 -3.14 -12.76 1.91
CA ALA A 12 -4.11 -12.88 2.98
C ALA A 12 -5.04 -14.09 2.73
N ASP A 13 -5.37 -14.79 3.78
CA ASP A 13 -6.28 -15.94 3.78
C ASP A 13 -7.39 -15.80 4.83
N ARG A 14 -8.14 -16.88 5.06
CA ARG A 14 -9.27 -16.86 6.01
C ARG A 14 -8.85 -16.70 7.46
N ASP A 15 -7.66 -17.15 7.80
CA ASP A 15 -7.15 -17.08 9.17
C ASP A 15 -6.77 -15.64 9.54
N ASP A 16 -6.58 -14.76 8.55
CA ASP A 16 -6.32 -13.33 8.75
C ASP A 16 -7.61 -12.50 9.01
N LEU A 17 -8.78 -13.09 8.89
CA LEU A 17 -10.05 -12.37 8.89
C LEU A 17 -10.22 -11.47 10.11
N ASP A 18 -9.98 -11.99 11.31
CA ASP A 18 -10.17 -11.22 12.56
C ASP A 18 -9.14 -10.08 12.69
N THR A 19 -7.92 -10.29 12.18
CA THR A 19 -6.89 -9.25 12.13
C THR A 19 -7.25 -8.14 11.16
N LEU A 20 -7.73 -8.49 9.96
CA LEU A 20 -8.18 -7.53 8.95
C LEU A 20 -9.38 -6.71 9.45
N ILE A 21 -10.35 -7.37 10.11
CA ILE A 21 -11.51 -6.69 10.69
C ILE A 21 -11.05 -5.69 11.74
N ARG A 22 -10.22 -6.12 12.69
CA ARG A 22 -9.69 -5.25 13.76
C ARG A 22 -8.99 -4.01 13.19
N TRP A 23 -8.16 -4.18 12.14
CA TRP A 23 -7.49 -3.04 11.51
C TRP A 23 -8.46 -2.11 10.79
N MET A 24 -9.47 -2.65 10.11
CA MET A 24 -10.44 -1.81 9.40
C MET A 24 -11.44 -1.10 10.34
N GLU A 25 -11.61 -1.59 11.57
CA GLU A 25 -12.38 -0.95 12.64
C GLU A 25 -11.55 0.13 13.37
N ASP A 26 -10.24 0.12 13.23
CA ASP A 26 -9.34 1.08 13.87
C ASP A 26 -9.61 2.50 13.34
N GLU A 27 -9.70 3.48 14.26
CA GLU A 27 -9.97 4.88 13.91
C GLU A 27 -8.93 5.46 12.97
N ASP A 28 -7.68 5.06 13.13
CA ASP A 28 -6.57 5.51 12.32
C ASP A 28 -6.65 4.97 10.89
N PHE A 29 -7.05 3.70 10.72
CA PHE A 29 -7.34 3.14 9.41
C PHE A 29 -8.45 3.92 8.70
N GLN A 30 -9.54 4.21 9.41
CA GLN A 30 -10.67 4.95 8.85
C GLN A 30 -10.30 6.40 8.54
N TYR A 31 -9.45 7.02 9.37
CA TYR A 31 -8.97 8.38 9.15
C TYR A 31 -8.16 8.52 7.86
N PHE A 32 -7.28 7.57 7.57
CA PHE A 32 -6.36 7.65 6.43
C PHE A 32 -6.85 7.00 5.14
N LEU A 33 -7.70 5.97 5.22
CA LEU A 33 -8.11 5.18 4.05
C LEU A 33 -9.59 5.28 3.71
N TYR A 34 -10.44 5.45 4.69
CA TYR A 34 -11.89 5.56 4.47
C TYR A 34 -12.44 6.82 5.14
N GLY A 35 -12.85 7.76 4.35
CA GLY A 35 -13.39 9.03 4.82
C GLY A 35 -14.78 8.99 5.46
N ASP A 36 -15.37 7.83 5.62
CA ASP A 36 -16.73 7.70 6.15
C ASP A 36 -16.72 7.00 7.51
N PRO A 37 -16.87 7.73 8.61
CA PRO A 37 -16.96 7.16 9.96
C PRO A 37 -18.24 6.37 10.20
N ALA A 38 -19.17 6.37 9.25
CA ALA A 38 -20.50 5.77 9.42
C ALA A 38 -20.54 4.26 9.10
N ARG A 39 -19.42 3.63 8.76
CA ARG A 39 -19.42 2.19 8.50
C ARG A 39 -19.48 1.41 9.79
N SER A 40 -20.55 0.64 9.97
CA SER A 40 -20.66 -0.24 11.11
C SER A 40 -19.66 -1.40 11.04
N PRO A 41 -19.18 -1.92 12.18
CA PRO A 41 -18.32 -3.11 12.24
C PRO A 41 -18.90 -4.29 11.44
N ARG A 42 -20.21 -4.45 11.45
CA ARG A 42 -20.90 -5.47 10.66
C ARG A 42 -20.71 -5.26 9.16
N THR A 43 -20.84 -4.03 8.67
CA THR A 43 -20.66 -3.71 7.25
C THR A 43 -19.22 -3.98 6.80
N ILE A 44 -18.22 -3.64 7.64
CA ILE A 44 -16.81 -3.92 7.40
C ILE A 44 -16.59 -5.43 7.30
N ARG A 45 -17.12 -6.19 8.27
CA ARG A 45 -17.02 -7.65 8.30
C ARG A 45 -17.61 -8.30 7.05
N GLU A 46 -18.81 -7.89 6.66
CA GLU A 46 -19.50 -8.41 5.47
C GLU A 46 -18.71 -8.11 4.18
N GLN A 47 -18.08 -6.92 4.10
CA GLN A 47 -17.23 -6.56 2.98
C GLN A 47 -15.98 -7.46 2.91
N ILE A 48 -15.25 -7.64 4.02
CA ILE A 48 -14.04 -8.47 4.03
C ILE A 48 -14.38 -9.93 3.69
N ILE A 49 -15.43 -10.48 4.29
CA ILE A 49 -15.91 -11.84 3.96
C ILE A 49 -16.27 -11.92 2.48
N GLY A 50 -16.95 -10.90 1.95
CA GLY A 50 -17.30 -10.83 0.53
C GLY A 50 -16.06 -10.80 -0.37
N PHE A 51 -15.01 -10.07 0.01
CA PHE A 51 -13.74 -10.02 -0.73
C PHE A 51 -12.99 -11.35 -0.69
N LEU A 52 -12.82 -11.93 0.49
CA LEU A 52 -12.14 -13.22 0.63
C LEU A 52 -12.91 -14.36 -0.06
N SER A 53 -14.25 -14.33 -0.01
CA SER A 53 -15.11 -15.33 -0.66
C SER A 53 -15.13 -15.19 -2.18
N LYS A 54 -15.17 -13.98 -2.72
CA LYS A 54 -15.13 -13.74 -4.17
C LYS A 54 -13.80 -14.16 -4.79
N ASN A 55 -12.72 -14.06 -4.04
CA ASN A 55 -11.39 -14.49 -4.51
C ASN A 55 -11.22 -16.01 -4.51
N THR A 56 -12.01 -16.77 -3.72
CA THR A 56 -11.93 -18.23 -3.66
C THR A 56 -12.73 -18.94 -4.77
N GLY A 57 -13.66 -18.24 -5.43
CA GLY A 57 -14.55 -18.82 -6.46
C GLY A 57 -14.35 -18.28 -7.88
N SER A 58 -13.60 -17.20 -8.06
CA SER A 58 -13.31 -16.65 -9.38
C SER A 58 -11.89 -17.00 -9.81
N PRO A 59 -11.69 -17.56 -11.03
CA PRO A 59 -10.36 -17.79 -11.57
C PRO A 59 -9.58 -16.47 -11.81
N ILE A 60 -10.28 -15.34 -11.79
CA ILE A 60 -9.70 -14.01 -12.05
C ILE A 60 -10.09 -13.08 -10.90
N PRO A 61 -9.19 -12.82 -9.94
CA PRO A 61 -9.50 -11.98 -8.78
C PRO A 61 -9.67 -10.50 -9.20
N ALA A 62 -10.66 -9.84 -8.62
CA ALA A 62 -10.85 -8.38 -8.75
C ALA A 62 -9.95 -7.59 -7.78
N SER A 63 -9.42 -8.26 -6.77
CA SER A 63 -8.53 -7.67 -5.76
C SER A 63 -7.58 -8.72 -5.20
N VAL A 64 -6.42 -8.26 -4.76
CA VAL A 64 -5.40 -9.08 -4.10
C VAL A 64 -5.03 -8.40 -2.79
N TYR A 65 -5.11 -9.14 -1.69
CA TYR A 65 -4.73 -8.68 -0.36
C TYR A 65 -3.47 -9.39 0.11
N PHE A 66 -2.54 -8.62 0.64
CA PHE A 66 -1.33 -9.11 1.29
C PHE A 66 -1.34 -8.71 2.76
N ILE A 67 -0.88 -9.61 3.60
CA ILE A 67 -0.43 -9.28 4.95
C ILE A 67 1.04 -8.92 4.89
N VAL A 68 1.40 -7.80 5.46
CA VAL A 68 2.79 -7.49 5.81
C VAL A 68 3.05 -8.19 7.12
N ASP A 69 3.88 -9.23 7.09
CA ASP A 69 4.10 -10.14 8.20
C ASP A 69 5.55 -10.12 8.68
N SER A 70 5.75 -10.59 9.91
CA SER A 70 7.06 -10.73 10.54
C SER A 70 7.07 -11.94 11.48
N PRO A 71 8.23 -12.40 11.97
CA PRO A 71 8.28 -13.44 12.99
C PRO A 71 7.53 -13.12 14.30
N GLU A 72 7.33 -11.82 14.57
CA GLU A 72 6.60 -11.34 15.74
C GLU A 72 5.09 -11.23 15.47
N GLY A 73 4.64 -11.39 14.22
CA GLY A 73 3.25 -11.34 13.78
C GLY A 73 2.98 -10.31 12.70
N PRO A 74 1.68 -10.13 12.34
CA PRO A 74 1.25 -9.25 11.27
C PRO A 74 1.42 -7.78 11.64
N LEU A 75 2.01 -7.00 10.72
CA LEU A 75 2.35 -5.58 10.88
C LEU A 75 1.37 -4.65 10.17
N GLY A 76 0.67 -5.15 9.14
CA GLY A 76 -0.23 -4.36 8.32
C GLY A 76 -0.70 -5.11 7.08
N MET A 77 -1.32 -4.38 6.16
CA MET A 77 -1.82 -4.93 4.90
C MET A 77 -1.48 -4.05 3.71
N ILE A 78 -1.34 -4.67 2.57
CA ILE A 78 -1.23 -4.01 1.27
C ILE A 78 -2.28 -4.64 0.36
N SER A 79 -3.04 -3.83 -0.38
CA SER A 79 -4.02 -4.36 -1.31
C SER A 79 -3.88 -3.76 -2.70
N LEU A 80 -4.07 -4.62 -3.70
CA LEU A 80 -4.27 -4.26 -5.09
C LEU A 80 -5.76 -4.41 -5.36
N GLN A 81 -6.46 -3.30 -5.56
CA GLN A 81 -7.91 -3.28 -5.69
C GLN A 81 -8.36 -2.86 -7.09
N ASN A 82 -9.59 -3.21 -7.45
CA ASN A 82 -10.19 -2.85 -8.72
C ASN A 82 -9.30 -3.25 -9.92
N ILE A 83 -8.78 -4.48 -9.88
CA ILE A 83 -7.91 -4.98 -10.94
C ILE A 83 -8.70 -5.07 -12.25
N SER A 84 -8.35 -4.22 -13.20
CA SER A 84 -8.85 -4.27 -14.57
C SER A 84 -7.89 -5.09 -15.42
N TRP A 85 -8.17 -6.35 -15.61
CA TRP A 85 -7.32 -7.26 -16.38
C TRP A 85 -7.20 -6.86 -17.85
N ARG A 86 -8.28 -6.33 -18.42
CA ARG A 86 -8.26 -5.81 -19.80
C ARG A 86 -7.32 -4.62 -19.94
N ASN A 87 -7.37 -3.68 -19.00
CA ASN A 87 -6.57 -2.46 -19.01
C ASN A 87 -5.23 -2.63 -18.28
N ARG A 88 -5.04 -3.77 -17.62
CA ARG A 88 -3.85 -4.09 -16.82
C ARG A 88 -3.53 -3.00 -15.79
N SER A 89 -4.56 -2.59 -15.04
CA SER A 89 -4.44 -1.53 -14.03
C SER A 89 -5.11 -1.93 -12.72
N CYS A 90 -4.66 -1.33 -11.62
CA CYS A 90 -5.28 -1.48 -10.30
C CYS A 90 -5.07 -0.23 -9.43
N ASN A 91 -5.77 -0.21 -8.29
CA ASN A 91 -5.50 0.72 -7.20
C ASN A 91 -4.62 0.05 -6.14
N LEU A 92 -3.73 0.83 -5.52
CA LEU A 92 -2.87 0.41 -4.41
C LEU A 92 -3.33 1.09 -3.13
N ASP A 93 -3.62 0.31 -2.11
CA ASP A 93 -3.82 0.79 -0.74
C ASP A 93 -2.83 0.12 0.21
N VAL A 94 -2.36 0.87 1.19
CA VAL A 94 -1.37 0.44 2.17
C VAL A 94 -1.82 0.87 3.56
N TYR A 95 -1.89 -0.09 4.47
CA TYR A 95 -2.09 0.16 5.89
C TYR A 95 -1.00 -0.54 6.70
N ILE A 96 -0.36 0.18 7.58
CA ILE A 96 0.55 -0.37 8.60
C ILE A 96 -0.01 0.05 9.95
N ALA A 97 -0.16 -0.90 10.85
CA ALA A 97 -0.65 -0.64 12.20
C ALA A 97 0.22 0.42 12.89
N PRO A 98 -0.37 1.36 13.64
CA PRO A 98 0.34 2.53 14.17
C PRO A 98 1.64 2.20 14.90
N GLU A 99 1.63 1.14 15.71
CA GLU A 99 2.77 0.65 16.49
C GLU A 99 3.93 0.10 15.65
N HIS A 100 3.65 -0.22 14.38
CA HIS A 100 4.61 -0.80 13.44
C HIS A 100 5.01 0.15 12.32
N ARG A 101 4.53 1.40 12.34
CA ARG A 101 4.85 2.40 11.31
C ARG A 101 6.31 2.76 11.33
N ASN A 102 6.99 2.28 10.31
CA ASN A 102 8.39 2.50 10.07
C ASN A 102 8.58 2.63 8.56
N HIS A 103 9.16 3.75 8.14
CA HIS A 103 9.32 4.07 6.72
C HIS A 103 10.06 2.98 5.95
N LEU A 104 11.02 2.32 6.57
CA LEU A 104 11.81 1.28 5.93
C LEU A 104 11.00 0.01 5.70
N THR A 105 10.33 -0.49 6.74
CA THR A 105 9.49 -1.69 6.63
C THR A 105 8.36 -1.47 5.62
N THR A 106 7.69 -0.32 5.72
CA THR A 106 6.61 0.03 4.77
C THR A 106 7.14 0.07 3.34
N GLY A 107 8.24 0.80 3.09
CA GLY A 107 8.78 0.97 1.75
C GLY A 107 9.24 -0.32 1.09
N ILE A 108 9.92 -1.20 1.83
CA ILE A 108 10.37 -2.49 1.32
C ILE A 108 9.18 -3.37 0.93
N ASN A 109 8.13 -3.40 1.74
CA ASN A 109 6.98 -4.26 1.46
C ASN A 109 6.07 -3.67 0.37
N VAL A 110 5.96 -2.34 0.28
CA VAL A 110 5.31 -1.68 -0.88
C VAL A 110 6.09 -2.00 -2.16
N PHE A 111 7.42 -1.90 -2.15
CA PHE A 111 8.24 -2.26 -3.31
C PHE A 111 7.99 -3.72 -3.75
N ARG A 112 7.95 -4.68 -2.83
CA ARG A 112 7.63 -6.09 -3.15
C ARG A 112 6.24 -6.26 -3.74
N ALA A 113 5.25 -5.52 -3.23
CA ALA A 113 3.90 -5.55 -3.79
C ALA A 113 3.85 -4.96 -5.21
N LEU A 114 4.66 -3.92 -5.49
CA LEU A 114 4.83 -3.37 -6.84
C LEU A 114 5.52 -4.36 -7.78
N GLU A 115 6.58 -5.05 -7.33
CA GLU A 115 7.19 -6.14 -8.12
C GLU A 115 6.17 -7.21 -8.47
N TYR A 116 5.39 -7.67 -7.48
CA TYR A 116 4.34 -8.65 -7.72
C TYR A 116 3.30 -8.15 -8.74
N ALA A 117 2.85 -6.92 -8.61
CA ALA A 117 1.86 -6.34 -9.51
C ALA A 117 2.38 -6.21 -10.96
N PHE A 118 3.61 -5.75 -11.13
CA PHE A 118 4.16 -5.50 -12.46
C PHE A 118 4.78 -6.74 -13.12
N ASP A 119 5.42 -7.60 -12.34
CA ASP A 119 6.15 -8.74 -12.88
C ASP A 119 5.28 -10.01 -12.92
N GLU A 120 4.55 -10.33 -11.82
CA GLU A 120 3.72 -11.54 -11.72
C GLU A 120 2.32 -11.35 -12.34
N LEU A 121 1.62 -10.25 -11.99
CA LEU A 121 0.31 -9.97 -12.56
C LEU A 121 0.38 -9.27 -13.92
N ASN A 122 1.58 -8.89 -14.37
CA ASN A 122 1.81 -8.18 -15.62
C ASN A 122 0.93 -6.93 -15.78
N LEU A 123 0.69 -6.20 -14.69
CA LEU A 123 -0.04 -4.94 -14.76
C LEU A 123 0.80 -3.88 -15.48
N HIS A 124 0.13 -2.92 -16.08
CA HIS A 124 0.74 -1.79 -16.78
C HIS A 124 0.77 -0.54 -15.91
N ARG A 125 -0.26 -0.37 -15.06
CA ARG A 125 -0.47 0.86 -14.28
C ARG A 125 -0.96 0.56 -12.87
N ILE A 126 -0.42 1.30 -11.92
CA ILE A 126 -0.92 1.35 -10.55
C ILE A 126 -1.31 2.79 -10.23
N THR A 127 -2.47 2.95 -9.62
CA THR A 127 -2.97 4.25 -9.14
C THR A 127 -3.09 4.23 -7.62
N ALA A 128 -2.71 5.31 -6.95
CA ALA A 128 -2.95 5.50 -5.53
C ALA A 128 -3.63 6.85 -5.28
N ILE A 129 -4.61 6.85 -4.39
CA ILE A 129 -5.35 8.04 -3.98
C ILE A 129 -4.97 8.34 -2.53
N ILE A 130 -4.39 9.50 -2.29
CA ILE A 130 -3.79 9.84 -0.99
C ILE A 130 -4.22 11.23 -0.55
N TYR A 131 -4.60 11.36 0.71
CA TYR A 131 -4.93 12.64 1.31
C TYR A 131 -3.68 13.51 1.47
N SER A 132 -3.78 14.81 1.21
CA SER A 132 -2.65 15.74 1.22
C SER A 132 -1.88 15.77 2.55
N PHE A 133 -2.57 15.56 3.67
CA PHE A 133 -1.96 15.49 5.00
C PHE A 133 -1.19 14.20 5.26
N ASN A 134 -1.41 13.14 4.49
CA ASN A 134 -0.67 11.87 4.63
C ASN A 134 0.68 11.95 3.91
N LYS A 135 1.53 12.87 4.38
CA LYS A 135 2.84 13.17 3.80
C LYS A 135 3.76 11.95 3.66
N PRO A 136 3.86 11.04 4.65
CA PRO A 136 4.72 9.86 4.50
C PRO A 136 4.34 8.97 3.32
N SER A 137 3.03 8.79 3.06
CA SER A 137 2.55 7.90 2.00
C SER A 137 2.82 8.45 0.61
N TRP A 138 2.49 9.72 0.33
CA TRP A 138 2.73 10.26 -1.00
C TRP A 138 4.22 10.49 -1.28
N LYS A 139 5.04 10.83 -0.28
CA LYS A 139 6.51 10.88 -0.45
C LYS A 139 7.13 9.52 -0.76
N LEU A 140 6.63 8.44 -0.14
CA LEU A 140 7.07 7.09 -0.48
C LEU A 140 6.79 6.77 -1.95
N LEU A 141 5.60 7.12 -2.46
CA LEU A 141 5.26 6.89 -3.87
C LEU A 141 6.14 7.70 -4.82
N GLU A 142 6.38 8.99 -4.53
CA GLU A 142 7.30 9.82 -5.30
C GLU A 142 8.72 9.24 -5.30
N PHE A 143 9.19 8.76 -4.15
CA PHE A 143 10.48 8.07 -4.05
C PHE A 143 10.54 6.82 -4.94
N LEU A 144 9.45 6.06 -5.05
CA LEU A 144 9.33 4.87 -5.90
C LEU A 144 9.09 5.18 -7.39
N GLY A 145 9.08 6.46 -7.77
CA GLY A 145 8.96 6.91 -9.15
C GLY A 145 7.54 7.26 -9.59
N ALA A 146 6.55 7.18 -8.71
CA ALA A 146 5.18 7.56 -9.05
C ALA A 146 5.06 9.07 -9.29
N GLN A 147 4.18 9.45 -10.23
CA GLN A 147 3.91 10.83 -10.59
C GLN A 147 2.57 11.28 -9.99
N ARG A 148 2.53 12.48 -9.40
CA ARG A 148 1.26 13.10 -9.02
C ARG A 148 0.58 13.66 -10.25
N GLU A 149 -0.49 13.02 -10.67
CA GLU A 149 -1.22 13.36 -11.90
C GLU A 149 -2.36 14.35 -11.66
N LEU A 150 -2.99 14.28 -10.48
CA LEU A 150 -4.10 15.17 -10.12
C LEU A 150 -4.00 15.66 -8.68
N THR A 151 -4.53 16.87 -8.46
CA THR A 151 -4.87 17.41 -7.14
C THR A 151 -6.34 17.82 -7.16
N LEU A 152 -7.14 17.12 -6.34
CA LEU A 152 -8.54 17.47 -6.12
C LEU A 152 -8.59 18.39 -4.89
N LYS A 153 -8.86 19.68 -5.12
CA LYS A 153 -8.86 20.69 -4.08
C LYS A 153 -10.07 20.55 -3.18
N ASP A 154 -9.87 20.76 -1.86
CA ASP A 154 -10.93 20.76 -0.85
C ASP A 154 -11.89 19.57 -1.01
N HIS A 155 -11.34 18.39 -1.27
CA HIS A 155 -12.11 17.21 -1.66
C HIS A 155 -12.67 16.42 -0.50
N ILE A 156 -11.98 16.47 0.65
CA ILE A 156 -12.43 15.77 1.86
C ILE A 156 -12.35 16.67 3.08
N THR A 157 -13.14 16.35 4.09
CA THR A 157 -13.09 17.04 5.38
C THR A 157 -12.62 16.10 6.48
N ARG A 158 -11.78 16.59 7.39
CA ARG A 158 -11.35 15.92 8.61
C ARG A 158 -11.31 16.95 9.73
N ASN A 159 -12.00 16.65 10.83
CA ASN A 159 -12.07 17.56 11.99
C ASN A 159 -12.49 18.98 11.62
N GLY A 160 -13.43 19.13 10.66
CA GLY A 160 -13.91 20.42 10.19
C GLY A 160 -12.96 21.19 9.24
N VAL A 161 -11.81 20.60 8.88
CA VAL A 161 -10.85 21.19 7.94
C VAL A 161 -10.94 20.48 6.60
N TRP A 162 -11.00 21.26 5.51
CA TRP A 162 -10.94 20.74 4.14
C TRP A 162 -9.52 20.42 3.73
N HIS A 163 -9.36 19.31 3.04
CA HIS A 163 -8.07 18.82 2.55
C HIS A 163 -8.14 18.40 1.10
N ASP A 164 -7.04 18.60 0.41
CA ASP A 164 -6.85 18.11 -0.95
C ASP A 164 -6.65 16.60 -0.97
N VAL A 165 -6.98 16.01 -2.11
CA VAL A 165 -6.66 14.63 -2.45
C VAL A 165 -5.72 14.59 -3.64
N TYR A 166 -4.65 13.83 -3.51
CA TYR A 166 -3.68 13.61 -4.57
C TYR A 166 -3.93 12.25 -5.24
N VAL A 167 -3.90 12.25 -6.56
CA VAL A 167 -3.92 11.03 -7.36
C VAL A 167 -2.53 10.81 -7.95
N TYR A 168 -1.93 9.71 -7.59
CA TYR A 168 -0.64 9.27 -8.10
C TYR A 168 -0.80 8.12 -9.09
N GLY A 169 -0.05 8.18 -10.19
CA GLY A 169 0.10 7.11 -11.15
C GLY A 169 1.53 6.59 -11.16
N LEU A 170 1.69 5.28 -11.35
CA LEU A 170 2.98 4.62 -11.57
C LEU A 170 2.83 3.65 -12.73
N LEU A 171 3.59 3.85 -13.79
CA LEU A 171 3.63 2.95 -14.93
C LEU A 171 4.71 1.88 -14.74
N LYS A 172 4.50 0.70 -15.33
CA LYS A 172 5.47 -0.39 -15.31
C LYS A 172 6.85 0.04 -15.76
N GLU A 173 6.93 0.82 -16.85
CA GLU A 173 8.20 1.32 -17.38
C GLU A 173 8.91 2.28 -16.42
N GLU A 174 8.17 3.19 -15.77
CA GLU A 174 8.71 4.12 -14.78
C GLU A 174 9.30 3.37 -13.58
N PHE A 175 8.55 2.38 -13.10
CA PHE A 175 9.02 1.51 -12.02
C PHE A 175 10.27 0.71 -12.42
N GLN A 176 10.33 0.19 -13.64
CA GLN A 176 11.50 -0.54 -14.14
C GLN A 176 12.72 0.37 -14.27
N ILE A 177 12.56 1.60 -14.77
CA ILE A 177 13.63 2.60 -14.83
C ILE A 177 14.13 2.93 -13.43
N TRP A 178 13.21 3.23 -12.50
CA TRP A 178 13.53 3.49 -11.11
C TRP A 178 14.28 2.30 -10.47
N ARG A 179 13.76 1.09 -10.64
CA ARG A 179 14.35 -0.16 -10.13
C ARG A 179 15.77 -0.34 -10.66
N LYS A 180 15.99 -0.24 -11.97
CA LYS A 180 17.31 -0.37 -12.58
C LYS A 180 18.30 0.65 -12.00
N LYS A 181 17.90 1.91 -11.88
CA LYS A 181 18.74 2.98 -11.34
C LYS A 181 19.13 2.75 -9.87
N ASN A 182 18.24 2.15 -9.08
CA ASN A 182 18.42 2.00 -7.64
C ASN A 182 18.88 0.59 -7.21
N THR A 183 18.89 -0.41 -8.12
CA THR A 183 19.16 -1.82 -7.79
C THR A 183 20.35 -2.44 -8.52
N GLU A 184 21.28 -1.62 -9.03
CA GLU A 184 22.47 -2.13 -9.77
C GLU A 184 23.43 -3.02 -8.94
N HIS A 185 23.13 -3.29 -7.66
CA HIS A 185 23.89 -4.23 -6.83
C HIS A 185 22.95 -5.15 -6.03
N THR A 186 23.23 -6.43 -6.05
CA THR A 186 22.68 -7.59 -5.33
C THR A 186 21.43 -7.36 -4.45
N ARG A 187 20.40 -8.18 -4.58
CA ARG A 187 19.04 -8.06 -3.99
C ARG A 187 19.00 -7.69 -2.49
N GLU A 188 19.94 -8.17 -1.68
CA GLU A 188 20.03 -7.88 -0.24
C GLU A 188 20.67 -6.51 0.05
N ILE A 189 21.73 -6.17 -0.66
CA ILE A 189 22.41 -4.85 -0.58
C ILE A 189 21.47 -3.76 -1.10
N THR A 190 20.60 -4.10 -2.05
CA THR A 190 19.60 -3.20 -2.62
C THR A 190 18.54 -2.79 -1.60
N LEU A 191 17.99 -3.73 -0.84
CA LEU A 191 17.00 -3.43 0.18
C LEU A 191 17.59 -2.54 1.28
N GLN A 192 18.85 -2.75 1.68
CA GLN A 192 19.54 -1.89 2.63
C GLN A 192 19.81 -0.48 2.05
N LYS A 193 20.29 -0.39 0.81
CA LYS A 193 20.53 0.90 0.15
C LYS A 193 19.23 1.67 -0.12
N MET A 194 18.15 0.97 -0.47
CA MET A 194 16.82 1.57 -0.57
C MET A 194 16.37 2.14 0.78
N ALA A 195 16.59 1.39 1.84
CA ALA A 195 16.28 1.80 3.19
C ALA A 195 17.03 3.08 3.59
N GLU A 196 18.33 3.14 3.35
CA GLU A 196 19.16 4.32 3.62
C GLU A 196 18.79 5.50 2.71
N SER A 197 18.56 5.27 1.42
CA SER A 197 18.15 6.31 0.46
C SER A 197 16.80 6.89 0.81
N MET A 198 15.83 6.06 1.20
CA MET A 198 14.53 6.50 1.69
C MET A 198 14.64 7.35 2.94
N LYS A 199 15.42 6.89 3.94
CA LYS A 199 15.66 7.64 5.16
C LYS A 199 16.21 9.03 4.86
N ASN A 200 17.25 9.10 4.03
CA ASN A 200 17.88 10.36 3.62
C ASN A 200 16.92 11.29 2.83
N HIS A 201 16.03 10.73 2.00
CA HIS A 201 15.04 11.51 1.25
C HIS A 201 13.97 12.10 2.16
N LEU A 202 13.51 11.34 3.14
CA LEU A 202 12.51 11.77 4.11
C LEU A 202 13.06 12.79 5.11
N GLU A 203 14.30 12.62 5.58
CA GLU A 203 14.97 13.56 6.49
C GLU A 203 15.27 14.92 5.85
N LYS A 204 15.64 14.97 4.58
CA LYS A 204 15.88 16.23 3.83
C LYS A 204 14.62 17.04 3.54
N SER A 205 13.46 16.51 3.85
CA SER A 205 12.16 17.08 3.50
C SER A 205 11.32 17.47 4.73
N LEU A 206 11.91 17.37 5.94
CA LEU A 206 11.39 17.92 7.19
C LEU A 206 11.87 19.35 7.37
#